data_1e4df7e3a87cdefbbd3230a1fcf0536e
#
_entry.id   1e4df7e3a87cdefbbd3230a1fcf0536e
#
_cell.length_a   1.000
_cell.length_b   1.000
_cell.length_c   1.000
_cell.angle_alpha   90.00
_cell.angle_beta   90.00
_cell.angle_gamma   90.00
#
_symmetry.space_group_name_H-M   'P 1'
#
loop_
_entity.id
_entity.type
_entity.pdbx_description
1 polymer ?
#
loop_
_entity_poly.entity_id
_entity_poly.type
_entity_poly.pdbx_seq_one_letter_code
_entity_poly.pdbx_strand_id
1 'polypeptide(L)'
;MGIEAKWKSRGIRVGKLPCGPLDKISDVPGVTVGHCTLADGDVQTGVTALLPHPGDLFHEKLLAASHVINGFGKTTGLVQIDELGTLETP
;
A
#
# COMPACT_ATOMS: atom_id res chain seq x y z
N MET A 1 15.75 11.50 3.93
CA MET A 1 14.43 12.12 3.84
C MET A 1 13.73 11.66 2.58
N GLY A 2 12.53 11.15 2.67
CA GLY A 2 11.80 10.60 1.54
C GLY A 2 11.02 11.64 0.75
N ILE A 3 10.37 11.19 -0.33
CA ILE A 3 9.52 12.00 -1.19
C ILE A 3 8.37 12.63 -0.41
N GLU A 4 7.82 11.93 0.58
CA GLU A 4 6.72 12.42 1.41
C GLU A 4 7.04 13.72 2.14
N ALA A 5 8.30 13.97 2.46
CA ALA A 5 8.69 15.22 3.10
C ALA A 5 8.58 16.42 2.16
N LYS A 6 8.76 16.21 0.85
CA LYS A 6 8.69 17.28 -0.15
C LYS A 6 7.26 17.76 -0.35
N TRP A 7 6.31 16.87 -0.50
CA TRP A 7 4.93 17.30 -0.72
C TRP A 7 4.30 17.86 0.57
N LYS A 8 4.67 17.37 1.74
CA LYS A 8 4.24 17.96 3.01
C LYS A 8 4.71 19.38 3.18
N SER A 9 5.98 19.67 2.84
CA SER A 9 6.54 21.02 2.94
C SER A 9 5.87 21.99 1.96
N ARG A 10 5.24 21.49 0.92
CA ARG A 10 4.48 22.29 -0.06
C ARG A 10 3.00 22.47 0.32
N GLY A 11 2.59 21.98 1.49
CA GLY A 11 1.22 22.09 1.96
C GLY A 11 0.23 21.19 1.24
N ILE A 12 0.70 20.18 0.51
CA ILE A 12 -0.17 19.24 -0.19
C ILE A 12 -0.76 18.28 0.82
N ARG A 13 -2.08 18.14 0.81
CA ARG A 13 -2.79 17.23 1.69
C ARG A 13 -3.91 16.55 0.91
N VAL A 14 -4.01 15.22 1.04
CA VAL A 14 -5.05 14.41 0.43
C VAL A 14 -6.00 13.91 1.51
N GLY A 15 -7.29 14.08 1.27
CA GLY A 15 -8.31 13.63 2.20
C GLY A 15 -8.66 14.65 3.29
N LYS A 16 -9.67 14.29 4.09
CA LYS A 16 -10.24 15.16 5.15
C LYS A 16 -9.97 14.65 6.55
N LEU A 17 -9.57 13.38 6.70
CA LEU A 17 -9.29 12.79 7.99
C LEU A 17 -7.91 13.21 8.50
N PRO A 18 -7.70 13.24 9.82
CA PRO A 18 -6.40 13.55 10.37
C PRO A 18 -5.38 12.47 10.02
N CYS A 19 -4.13 12.90 9.82
CA CYS A 19 -3.04 11.99 9.55
C CYS A 19 -2.59 11.25 10.81
N GLY A 20 -1.99 10.07 10.64
CA GLY A 20 -1.29 9.40 11.73
C GLY A 20 0.01 10.12 12.10
N PRO A 21 0.73 9.65 13.14
CA PRO A 21 1.92 10.32 13.66
C PRO A 21 3.01 10.57 12.63
N LEU A 22 3.23 9.62 11.70
CA LEU A 22 4.27 9.71 10.68
C LEU A 22 3.68 9.98 9.29
N ASP A 23 2.37 10.02 9.18
CA ASP A 23 1.64 10.12 7.91
C ASP A 23 2.08 9.01 6.93
N LYS A 24 2.17 7.80 7.44
CA LYS A 24 2.58 6.61 6.70
C LYS A 24 1.59 5.48 6.92
N ILE A 25 1.51 4.57 5.97
CA ILE A 25 0.65 3.39 6.08
C ILE A 25 1.05 2.53 7.29
N SER A 26 2.33 2.53 7.65
CA SER A 26 2.83 1.79 8.81
C SER A 26 2.43 2.41 10.16
N ASP A 27 1.74 3.55 10.17
CA ASP A 27 1.11 4.08 11.38
C ASP A 27 -0.03 3.18 11.87
N VAL A 28 -0.60 2.38 10.98
CA VAL A 28 -1.62 1.41 11.36
C VAL A 28 -0.94 0.25 12.09
N PRO A 29 -1.33 -0.03 13.35
CA PRO A 29 -0.70 -1.12 14.11
C PRO A 29 -0.77 -2.47 13.39
N GLY A 30 0.35 -3.18 13.36
CA GLY A 30 0.47 -4.49 12.72
C GLY A 30 0.82 -4.46 11.24
N VAL A 31 0.76 -3.30 10.59
CA VAL A 31 1.15 -3.16 9.18
C VAL A 31 2.66 -3.00 9.07
N THR A 32 3.28 -3.81 8.21
CA THR A 32 4.70 -3.71 7.89
C THR A 32 4.89 -3.56 6.40
N VAL A 33 5.94 -2.83 6.00
CA VAL A 33 6.23 -2.53 4.60
C VAL A 33 7.71 -2.81 4.33
N GLY A 34 8.00 -3.45 3.21
CA GLY A 34 9.36 -3.67 2.74
C GLY A 34 9.52 -3.19 1.32
N HIS A 35 10.70 -2.73 1.00
CA HIS A 35 11.05 -2.27 -0.35
C HIS A 35 12.34 -2.92 -0.81
N CYS A 36 12.41 -3.25 -2.10
CA CYS A 36 13.64 -3.64 -2.76
C CYS A 36 13.76 -2.83 -4.05
N THR A 37 14.77 -2.01 -4.14
CA THR A 37 14.96 -1.11 -5.28
C THR A 37 16.23 -1.47 -6.01
N LEU A 38 16.15 -1.58 -7.34
CA LEU A 38 17.29 -1.73 -8.23
C LEU A 38 17.43 -0.44 -9.02
N ALA A 39 18.55 0.25 -8.81
CA ALA A 39 18.84 1.54 -9.46
C ALA A 39 20.30 1.54 -9.92
N ASP A 40 20.57 0.87 -11.05
CA ASP A 40 21.91 0.71 -11.61
C ASP A 40 21.86 0.96 -13.12
N GLY A 41 22.38 2.09 -13.56
CA GLY A 41 22.38 2.49 -14.95
C GLY A 41 20.98 2.55 -15.53
N ASP A 42 20.73 1.72 -16.56
CA ASP A 42 19.42 1.66 -17.21
C ASP A 42 18.39 0.82 -16.42
N VAL A 43 18.83 0.12 -15.38
CA VAL A 43 17.94 -0.69 -14.54
C VAL A 43 17.37 0.19 -13.44
N GLN A 44 16.11 0.58 -13.59
CA GLN A 44 15.42 1.45 -12.64
C GLN A 44 14.07 0.81 -12.31
N THR A 45 14.05 -0.02 -11.27
CA THR A 45 12.85 -0.78 -10.92
C THR A 45 12.86 -1.12 -9.43
N GLY A 46 11.76 -1.68 -8.97
CA GLY A 46 11.67 -2.10 -7.58
C GLY A 46 10.37 -2.82 -7.27
N VAL A 47 10.31 -3.35 -6.07
CA VAL A 47 9.14 -4.04 -5.53
C VAL A 47 8.87 -3.50 -4.13
N THR A 48 7.61 -3.28 -3.83
CA THR A 48 7.14 -2.98 -2.47
C THR A 48 6.22 -4.12 -2.01
N ALA A 49 6.47 -4.64 -0.82
CA ALA A 49 5.60 -5.61 -0.18
C ALA A 49 4.98 -4.99 1.06
N LEU A 50 3.70 -5.21 1.24
CA LEU A 50 2.95 -4.74 2.40
C LEU A 50 2.29 -5.93 3.08
N LEU A 51 2.57 -6.10 4.37
CA LEU A 51 1.95 -7.12 5.20
C LEU A 51 0.94 -6.43 6.12
N PRO A 52 -0.37 -6.65 5.91
CA PRO A 52 -1.40 -5.92 6.68
C PRO A 52 -1.52 -6.37 8.13
N HIS A 53 -1.10 -7.59 8.47
CA HIS A 53 -0.96 -8.05 9.87
C HIS A 53 0.07 -9.17 9.97
N PRO A 54 0.59 -9.47 11.18
CA PRO A 54 1.66 -10.46 11.34
C PRO A 54 1.22 -11.92 11.27
N GLY A 55 -0.08 -12.20 11.22
CA GLY A 55 -0.62 -13.55 11.18
C GLY A 55 -0.70 -14.14 9.78
N ASP A 56 -1.35 -15.28 9.67
CA ASP A 56 -1.61 -15.98 8.42
C ASP A 56 -2.82 -15.35 7.71
N LEU A 57 -2.57 -14.61 6.63
CA LEU A 57 -3.62 -13.91 5.88
C LEU A 57 -4.66 -14.86 5.26
N PHE A 58 -4.27 -16.08 4.94
CA PHE A 58 -5.19 -17.04 4.37
C PHE A 58 -6.24 -17.51 5.38
N HIS A 59 -5.82 -17.77 6.62
CA HIS A 59 -6.71 -18.20 7.68
C HIS A 59 -7.35 -17.03 8.44
N GLU A 60 -6.64 -15.92 8.56
CA GLU A 60 -7.11 -14.72 9.23
C GLU A 60 -7.28 -13.59 8.22
N LYS A 61 -8.30 -13.72 7.36
CA LYS A 61 -8.55 -12.78 6.27
C LYS A 61 -8.96 -11.41 6.80
N LEU A 62 -8.54 -10.38 6.07
CA LEU A 62 -8.91 -9.01 6.36
C LEU A 62 -10.01 -8.55 5.41
N LEU A 63 -10.87 -7.68 5.91
CA LEU A 63 -11.80 -6.97 5.05
C LEU A 63 -11.04 -6.09 4.08
N ALA A 64 -11.42 -6.12 2.82
CA ALA A 64 -10.74 -5.38 1.78
C ALA A 64 -11.74 -4.87 0.74
N ALA A 65 -11.39 -3.77 0.12
CA ALA A 65 -12.15 -3.18 -0.97
C ALA A 65 -11.19 -2.58 -1.99
N SER A 66 -11.62 -2.48 -3.23
CA SER A 66 -10.84 -1.85 -4.28
C SER A 66 -11.65 -0.77 -4.97
N HIS A 67 -10.96 0.19 -5.54
CA HIS A 67 -11.55 1.22 -6.39
C HIS A 67 -10.64 1.49 -7.58
N VAL A 68 -11.19 1.41 -8.78
CA VAL A 68 -10.46 1.66 -10.01
C VAL A 68 -10.64 3.11 -10.41
N ILE A 69 -9.55 3.88 -10.33
CA ILE A 69 -9.52 5.26 -10.80
C ILE A 69 -9.32 5.27 -12.32
N ASN A 70 -8.41 4.43 -12.81
CA ASN A 70 -8.09 4.29 -14.22
C ASN A 70 -7.76 2.82 -14.50
N GLY A 71 -8.56 2.16 -15.30
CA GLY A 71 -8.47 0.73 -15.57
C GLY A 71 -7.43 0.32 -16.60
N PHE A 72 -6.46 1.17 -16.94
CA PHE A 72 -5.43 0.86 -17.92
C PHE A 72 -4.48 -0.24 -17.46
N GLY A 73 -4.09 -0.24 -16.20
CA GLY A 73 -3.23 -1.28 -15.63
C GLY A 73 -3.99 -2.56 -15.32
N LYS A 74 -3.24 -3.65 -15.19
CA LYS A 74 -3.78 -4.95 -14.79
C LYS A 74 -3.26 -5.29 -13.40
N THR A 75 -4.16 -5.66 -12.50
CA THR A 75 -3.80 -5.99 -11.13
C THR A 75 -4.34 -7.36 -10.76
N THR A 76 -3.45 -8.25 -10.40
CA THR A 76 -3.80 -9.59 -9.95
C THR A 76 -4.51 -9.52 -8.59
N GLY A 77 -5.60 -10.28 -8.45
CA GLY A 77 -6.32 -10.38 -7.19
C GLY A 77 -7.46 -9.40 -6.99
N LEU A 78 -7.63 -8.37 -7.84
CA LEU A 78 -8.72 -7.41 -7.70
C LEU A 78 -10.10 -8.06 -7.80
N VAL A 79 -10.29 -8.99 -8.74
CA VAL A 79 -11.58 -9.68 -8.92
C VAL A 79 -11.93 -10.47 -7.66
N GLN A 80 -10.96 -11.10 -7.03
CA GLN A 80 -11.17 -11.85 -5.79
C GLN A 80 -11.61 -10.92 -4.65
N ILE A 81 -10.98 -9.77 -4.52
CA ILE A 81 -11.35 -8.77 -3.51
C ILE A 81 -12.77 -8.27 -3.75
N ASP A 82 -13.12 -7.96 -5.00
CA ASP A 82 -14.45 -7.47 -5.35
C ASP A 82 -15.53 -8.50 -5.08
N GLU A 83 -15.25 -9.78 -5.35
CA GLU A 83 -16.19 -10.87 -5.12
C GLU A 83 -16.34 -11.23 -3.64
N LEU A 84 -15.24 -11.36 -2.91
CA LEU A 84 -15.23 -11.89 -1.56
C LEU A 84 -15.21 -10.80 -0.48
N GLY A 85 -14.77 -9.59 -0.80
CA GLY A 85 -14.61 -8.53 0.17
C GLY A 85 -13.50 -8.77 1.19
N THR A 86 -12.58 -9.68 0.90
CA THR A 86 -11.48 -10.05 1.79
C THR A 86 -10.17 -10.15 1.05
N LEU A 87 -9.07 -9.95 1.80
CA LEU A 87 -7.69 -10.10 1.35
C LEU A 87 -7.09 -11.34 1.98
N GLU A 88 -6.49 -12.21 1.16
CA GLU A 88 -5.89 -13.49 1.57
C GLU A 88 -4.37 -13.53 1.45
N THR A 89 -3.75 -12.55 0.81
CA THR A 89 -2.31 -12.50 0.53
C THR A 89 -1.76 -11.10 0.78
N PRO A 90 -0.41 -10.99 0.94
CA PRO A 90 0.25 -9.69 0.97
C PRO A 90 0.03 -8.88 -0.29
#